data_5bd2ec1b2d230ba162e1aadac99613d7
#
_entry.id   5bd2ec1b2d230ba162e1aadac99613d7
#
_cell.length_a   1.000
_cell.length_b   1.000
_cell.length_c   1.000
_cell.angle_alpha   90.00
_cell.angle_beta   90.00
_cell.angle_gamma   90.00
#
_symmetry.space_group_name_H-M   'P 1'
#
loop_
_entity.id
_entity.type
_entity.pdbx_description
1 polymer ?
#
loop_
_entity_poly.entity_id
_entity_poly.type
_entity_poly.pdbx_seq_one_letter_code
_entity_poly.pdbx_strand_id
1 'polypeptide(L)'
;MFLVSTRNFPPDIGGIQNLMEGLSNALLNHGPVQVFADKFENCENYDENSKLSIQRIAGFKIFKKYRKANLVKDFIENNNLRAAFFDHWKSIENIDTSTLRKTKTFCLIHSKEINHPIGSALNKRAINALEKANFVIANSNFTKNLVKELGFNKDNVKVINPGCNYPYPVEDSSKNFAKSIYGDGFPKLITVSRLDKRKSHQNVLMTIKNLLPKFPKLKYVSVGNGDEKDNLERLKTELSLSKEVTFIHKCSEQEKLALLEQSDLFVMPSVIYKKSVEGFGISFIEAASYGTPSIGGIYGGESDAILKGETGYLCDGNDLNILYETLLKTLENENYKQLGSNAFEFSKRFIWSKIIKKYIELLN
;
A
#
# COMPACT_ATOMS: atom_id res chain seq x y z
N MET A 1 2.50 -22.32 -15.60
CA MET A 1 1.93 -21.02 -15.97
C MET A 1 1.10 -20.51 -14.81
N PHE A 2 1.02 -19.19 -14.64
CA PHE A 2 0.21 -18.50 -13.62
C PHE A 2 -0.79 -17.56 -14.27
N LEU A 3 -1.92 -17.34 -13.60
CA LEU A 3 -2.93 -16.36 -13.99
C LEU A 3 -3.04 -15.30 -12.88
N VAL A 4 -3.10 -14.03 -13.28
CA VAL A 4 -3.40 -12.88 -12.38
C VAL A 4 -4.62 -12.16 -12.91
N SER A 5 -5.70 -12.09 -12.13
CA SER A 5 -6.91 -11.33 -12.46
C SER A 5 -7.04 -10.14 -11.53
N THR A 6 -6.92 -8.94 -12.07
CA THR A 6 -6.93 -7.70 -11.30
C THR A 6 -7.84 -6.65 -11.91
N ARG A 7 -8.34 -5.74 -11.07
CA ARG A 7 -9.07 -4.55 -11.51
C ARG A 7 -8.16 -3.35 -11.63
N ASN A 8 -7.08 -3.36 -10.85
CA ASN A 8 -6.15 -2.24 -10.72
C ASN A 8 -4.75 -2.72 -11.12
N PHE A 9 -4.20 -2.15 -12.19
CA PHE A 9 -2.87 -2.51 -12.70
C PHE A 9 -2.20 -1.28 -13.33
N PRO A 10 -0.88 -1.17 -13.34
CA PRO A 10 -0.20 -0.07 -14.01
C PRO A 10 -0.66 0.13 -15.47
N PRO A 11 -0.59 1.36 -16.02
CA PRO A 11 0.09 2.56 -15.44
C PRO A 11 -0.73 3.34 -14.42
N ASP A 12 -1.93 2.87 -14.02
CA ASP A 12 -2.67 3.45 -12.91
C ASP A 12 -1.83 3.34 -11.61
N ILE A 13 -1.87 4.38 -10.77
CA ILE A 13 -0.99 4.51 -9.59
C ILE A 13 -1.77 4.19 -8.31
N GLY A 14 -1.20 3.32 -7.48
CA GLY A 14 -1.75 3.01 -6.16
C GLY A 14 -1.16 1.74 -5.54
N GLY A 15 -1.41 1.54 -4.25
CA GLY A 15 -0.84 0.40 -3.52
C GLY A 15 -1.26 -0.97 -4.06
N ILE A 16 -2.50 -1.13 -4.54
CA ILE A 16 -2.96 -2.40 -5.15
C ILE A 16 -2.32 -2.61 -6.51
N GLN A 17 -2.17 -1.56 -7.30
CA GLN A 17 -1.50 -1.60 -8.61
C GLN A 17 -0.06 -2.08 -8.45
N ASN A 18 0.70 -1.45 -7.56
CA ASN A 18 2.09 -1.83 -7.27
C ASN A 18 2.19 -3.26 -6.71
N LEU A 19 1.26 -3.65 -5.85
CA LEU A 19 1.20 -5.02 -5.32
C LEU A 19 0.99 -6.05 -6.43
N MET A 20 0.01 -5.83 -7.31
CA MET A 20 -0.33 -6.80 -8.35
C MET A 20 0.73 -6.87 -9.45
N GLU A 21 1.36 -5.74 -9.78
CA GLU A 21 2.52 -5.68 -10.67
C GLU A 21 3.71 -6.46 -10.08
N GLY A 22 4.08 -6.12 -8.84
CA GLY A 22 5.21 -6.76 -8.16
C GLY A 22 5.01 -8.27 -8.00
N LEU A 23 3.80 -8.70 -7.62
CA LEU A 23 3.43 -10.13 -7.57
C LEU A 23 3.57 -10.78 -8.95
N SER A 24 3.04 -10.16 -10.01
CA SER A 24 3.10 -10.70 -11.37
C SER A 24 4.54 -10.84 -11.86
N ASN A 25 5.36 -9.81 -11.64
CA ASN A 25 6.78 -9.83 -12.01
C ASN A 25 7.58 -10.87 -11.19
N ALA A 26 7.28 -11.03 -9.90
CA ALA A 26 7.92 -12.04 -9.06
C ALA A 26 7.56 -13.47 -9.49
N LEU A 27 6.32 -13.71 -9.94
CA LEU A 27 5.86 -14.99 -10.48
C LEU A 27 6.56 -15.37 -11.79
N LEU A 28 7.03 -14.41 -12.61
CA LEU A 28 7.76 -14.70 -13.85
C LEU A 28 9.02 -15.56 -13.62
N ASN A 29 9.66 -15.44 -12.46
CA ASN A 29 10.81 -16.28 -12.09
C ASN A 29 10.42 -17.75 -11.84
N HIS A 30 9.12 -18.05 -11.77
CA HIS A 30 8.58 -19.38 -11.49
C HIS A 30 7.77 -19.96 -12.65
N GLY A 31 7.61 -19.20 -13.74
CA GLY A 31 6.93 -19.61 -14.97
C GLY A 31 6.15 -18.47 -15.64
N PRO A 32 5.62 -18.71 -16.85
CA PRO A 32 4.87 -17.71 -17.60
C PRO A 32 3.66 -17.19 -16.82
N VAL A 33 3.37 -15.90 -16.95
CA VAL A 33 2.28 -15.19 -16.27
C VAL A 33 1.36 -14.54 -17.30
N GLN A 34 0.07 -14.84 -17.22
CA GLN A 34 -1.00 -14.13 -17.94
C GLN A 34 -1.73 -13.21 -16.97
N VAL A 35 -1.80 -11.93 -17.30
CA VAL A 35 -2.52 -10.92 -16.53
C VAL A 35 -3.81 -10.53 -17.26
N PHE A 36 -4.95 -10.58 -16.58
CA PHE A 36 -6.23 -10.01 -17.02
C PHE A 36 -6.51 -8.76 -16.19
N ALA A 37 -6.34 -7.58 -16.78
CA ALA A 37 -6.48 -6.31 -16.08
C ALA A 37 -7.57 -5.43 -16.73
N ASP A 38 -8.20 -4.56 -15.94
CA ASP A 38 -9.08 -3.54 -16.49
C ASP A 38 -8.26 -2.57 -17.37
N LYS A 39 -8.85 -2.12 -18.50
CA LYS A 39 -8.21 -1.12 -19.36
C LYS A 39 -8.16 0.21 -18.62
N PHE A 40 -6.99 0.84 -18.63
CA PHE A 40 -6.71 2.17 -18.14
C PHE A 40 -6.24 3.06 -19.29
N GLU A 41 -6.31 4.38 -19.14
CA GLU A 41 -5.79 5.31 -20.14
C GLU A 41 -4.28 5.14 -20.31
N ASN A 42 -3.82 5.21 -21.56
CA ASN A 42 -2.39 5.09 -21.92
C ASN A 42 -1.71 3.79 -21.44
N CYS A 43 -2.48 2.69 -21.28
CA CYS A 43 -1.90 1.41 -20.84
C CYS A 43 -1.08 0.72 -21.93
N GLU A 44 -1.23 1.09 -23.19
CA GLU A 44 -0.59 0.47 -24.34
C GLU A 44 0.94 0.56 -24.24
N ASN A 45 1.48 1.73 -23.96
CA ASN A 45 2.93 1.93 -23.81
C ASN A 45 3.52 1.11 -22.64
N TYR A 46 2.79 0.98 -21.52
CA TYR A 46 3.19 0.14 -20.41
C TYR A 46 3.20 -1.35 -20.82
N ASP A 47 2.14 -1.79 -21.51
CA ASP A 47 1.98 -3.20 -21.88
C ASP A 47 3.04 -3.65 -22.89
N GLU A 48 3.40 -2.80 -23.87
CA GLU A 48 4.44 -3.05 -24.87
C GLU A 48 5.84 -3.19 -24.23
N ASN A 49 6.11 -2.45 -23.14
CA ASN A 49 7.40 -2.49 -22.45
C ASN A 49 7.42 -3.55 -21.30
N SER A 50 6.33 -4.23 -21.05
CA SER A 50 6.21 -5.23 -20.01
C SER A 50 6.67 -6.61 -20.46
N LYS A 51 7.33 -7.36 -19.57
CA LYS A 51 7.64 -8.78 -19.77
C LYS A 51 6.44 -9.70 -19.53
N LEU A 52 5.34 -9.15 -19.02
CA LEU A 52 4.11 -9.88 -18.72
C LEU A 52 3.24 -9.98 -19.96
N SER A 53 2.52 -11.10 -20.11
CA SER A 53 1.41 -11.18 -21.07
C SER A 53 0.19 -10.49 -20.44
N ILE A 54 -0.23 -9.34 -20.97
CA ILE A 54 -1.30 -8.54 -20.38
C ILE A 54 -2.48 -8.43 -21.36
N GLN A 55 -3.65 -8.87 -20.91
CA GLN A 55 -4.90 -8.66 -21.64
C GLN A 55 -5.75 -7.63 -20.91
N ARG A 56 -5.99 -6.49 -21.59
CA ARG A 56 -6.80 -5.39 -21.07
C ARG A 56 -8.27 -5.55 -21.41
N ILE A 57 -9.13 -5.37 -20.40
CA ILE A 57 -10.57 -5.48 -20.56
C ILE A 57 -11.19 -4.08 -20.49
N ALA A 58 -11.72 -3.61 -21.62
CA ALA A 58 -12.41 -2.33 -21.75
C ALA A 58 -13.93 -2.48 -21.56
N GLY A 59 -14.65 -1.36 -21.49
CA GLY A 59 -16.12 -1.29 -21.51
C GLY A 59 -16.74 -0.88 -20.17
N PHE A 60 -18.07 -0.75 -20.15
CA PHE A 60 -18.82 -0.32 -18.97
C PHE A 60 -18.67 -1.30 -17.81
N LYS A 61 -18.56 -0.76 -16.59
CA LYS A 61 -18.22 -1.47 -15.35
C LYS A 61 -19.03 -2.77 -15.12
N ILE A 62 -20.34 -2.75 -15.41
CA ILE A 62 -21.21 -3.91 -15.19
C ILE A 62 -20.86 -5.05 -16.15
N PHE A 63 -20.77 -4.76 -17.46
CA PHE A 63 -20.47 -5.76 -18.48
C PHE A 63 -19.01 -6.21 -18.44
N LYS A 64 -18.09 -5.29 -18.13
CA LYS A 64 -16.66 -5.55 -18.02
C LYS A 64 -16.33 -6.65 -17.02
N LYS A 65 -16.98 -6.65 -15.84
CA LYS A 65 -16.74 -7.69 -14.82
C LYS A 65 -17.12 -9.10 -15.29
N TYR A 66 -18.24 -9.24 -15.99
CA TYR A 66 -18.67 -10.54 -16.53
C TYR A 66 -17.78 -11.00 -17.69
N ARG A 67 -17.45 -10.07 -18.61
CA ARG A 67 -16.54 -10.37 -19.71
C ARG A 67 -15.17 -10.83 -19.21
N LYS A 68 -14.60 -10.15 -18.19
CA LYS A 68 -13.35 -10.55 -17.57
C LYS A 68 -13.47 -11.92 -16.92
N ALA A 69 -14.55 -12.18 -16.19
CA ALA A 69 -14.78 -13.49 -15.58
C ALA A 69 -14.85 -14.61 -16.61
N ASN A 70 -15.52 -14.40 -17.75
CA ASN A 70 -15.58 -15.40 -18.82
C ASN A 70 -14.20 -15.65 -19.45
N LEU A 71 -13.42 -14.59 -19.76
CA LEU A 71 -12.07 -14.75 -20.29
C LEU A 71 -11.14 -15.50 -19.32
N VAL A 72 -11.23 -15.19 -18.03
CA VAL A 72 -10.49 -15.90 -16.99
C VAL A 72 -10.91 -17.36 -16.88
N LYS A 73 -12.24 -17.63 -16.96
CA LYS A 73 -12.78 -18.98 -16.98
C LYS A 73 -12.24 -19.77 -18.18
N ASP A 74 -12.40 -19.24 -19.39
CA ASP A 74 -11.93 -19.87 -20.64
C ASP A 74 -10.43 -20.14 -20.57
N PHE A 75 -9.67 -19.20 -20.00
CA PHE A 75 -8.22 -19.38 -19.83
C PHE A 75 -7.86 -20.51 -18.84
N ILE A 76 -8.56 -20.60 -17.70
CA ILE A 76 -8.38 -21.69 -16.73
C ILE A 76 -8.75 -23.04 -17.37
N GLU A 77 -9.81 -23.08 -18.19
CA GLU A 77 -10.29 -24.32 -18.81
C GLU A 77 -9.37 -24.85 -19.89
N ASN A 78 -8.69 -23.96 -20.60
CA ASN A 78 -7.86 -24.32 -21.75
C ASN A 78 -6.35 -24.36 -21.46
N ASN A 79 -5.91 -24.09 -20.21
CA ASN A 79 -4.51 -24.06 -19.86
C ASN A 79 -4.22 -24.83 -18.56
N ASN A 80 -3.07 -25.48 -18.50
CA ASN A 80 -2.59 -26.12 -17.27
C ASN A 80 -1.94 -25.06 -16.36
N LEU A 81 -2.69 -24.54 -15.39
CA LEU A 81 -2.25 -23.51 -14.48
C LEU A 81 -1.73 -24.11 -13.16
N ARG A 82 -0.59 -23.62 -12.69
CA ARG A 82 -0.12 -23.89 -11.34
C ARG A 82 -0.96 -23.14 -10.29
N ALA A 83 -1.35 -21.90 -10.59
CA ALA A 83 -2.21 -21.11 -9.73
C ALA A 83 -2.87 -19.94 -10.46
N ALA A 84 -3.99 -19.45 -9.89
CA ALA A 84 -4.68 -18.23 -10.26
C ALA A 84 -4.79 -17.28 -9.05
N PHE A 85 -4.43 -16.02 -9.27
CA PHE A 85 -4.40 -14.96 -8.25
C PHE A 85 -5.44 -13.89 -8.56
N PHE A 86 -6.23 -13.52 -7.57
CA PHE A 86 -7.31 -12.54 -7.67
C PHE A 86 -7.05 -11.40 -6.69
N ASP A 87 -6.99 -10.17 -7.18
CA ASP A 87 -6.71 -8.97 -6.39
C ASP A 87 -7.79 -8.61 -5.37
N HIS A 88 -8.98 -9.23 -5.47
CA HIS A 88 -10.17 -8.83 -4.74
C HIS A 88 -11.26 -9.90 -4.83
N TRP A 89 -12.11 -10.04 -3.79
CA TRP A 89 -13.23 -10.99 -3.82
C TRP A 89 -14.18 -10.81 -5.02
N LYS A 90 -14.34 -9.58 -5.55
CA LYS A 90 -15.15 -9.34 -6.76
C LYS A 90 -14.52 -9.87 -8.05
N SER A 91 -13.22 -10.12 -8.05
CA SER A 91 -12.52 -10.66 -9.21
C SER A 91 -12.74 -12.18 -9.35
N ILE A 92 -13.01 -12.88 -8.24
CA ILE A 92 -13.34 -14.32 -8.22
C ILE A 92 -14.85 -14.59 -8.17
N GLU A 93 -15.67 -13.63 -7.74
CA GLU A 93 -17.09 -13.77 -7.46
C GLU A 93 -17.90 -14.42 -8.61
N ASN A 94 -17.65 -13.99 -9.84
CA ASN A 94 -18.43 -14.40 -11.02
C ASN A 94 -17.84 -15.63 -11.76
N ILE A 95 -16.85 -16.31 -11.18
CA ILE A 95 -16.31 -17.56 -11.72
C ILE A 95 -16.93 -18.71 -10.95
N ASP A 96 -17.36 -19.74 -11.65
CA ASP A 96 -17.97 -20.90 -11.01
C ASP A 96 -16.92 -21.76 -10.28
N THR A 97 -17.39 -22.50 -9.26
CA THR A 97 -16.53 -23.29 -8.41
C THR A 97 -15.90 -24.47 -9.17
N SER A 98 -16.59 -25.02 -10.17
CA SER A 98 -16.07 -26.14 -10.98
C SER A 98 -14.84 -25.73 -11.79
N THR A 99 -14.86 -24.54 -12.39
CA THR A 99 -13.68 -23.98 -13.07
C THR A 99 -12.55 -23.73 -12.08
N LEU A 100 -12.84 -23.08 -10.93
CA LEU A 100 -11.80 -22.74 -9.94
C LEU A 100 -11.12 -23.97 -9.33
N ARG A 101 -11.79 -25.10 -9.26
CA ARG A 101 -11.20 -26.38 -8.78
C ARG A 101 -10.12 -26.96 -9.70
N LYS A 102 -10.02 -26.47 -10.95
CA LYS A 102 -9.00 -26.93 -11.90
C LYS A 102 -7.60 -26.40 -11.62
N THR A 103 -7.48 -25.39 -10.72
CA THR A 103 -6.21 -24.78 -10.36
C THR A 103 -6.20 -24.35 -8.88
N LYS A 104 -5.02 -24.16 -8.30
CA LYS A 104 -4.91 -23.51 -6.98
C LYS A 104 -5.28 -22.04 -7.09
N THR A 105 -6.15 -21.56 -6.21
CA THR A 105 -6.67 -20.18 -6.25
C THR A 105 -6.31 -19.38 -5.02
N PHE A 106 -5.83 -18.15 -5.23
CA PHE A 106 -5.47 -17.18 -4.21
C PHE A 106 -6.36 -15.94 -4.35
N CYS A 107 -7.10 -15.59 -3.32
CA CYS A 107 -7.86 -14.35 -3.27
C CYS A 107 -7.21 -13.39 -2.26
N LEU A 108 -6.68 -12.26 -2.73
CA LEU A 108 -6.05 -11.24 -1.90
C LEU A 108 -7.11 -10.33 -1.28
N ILE A 109 -6.92 -9.96 -0.01
CA ILE A 109 -7.79 -9.04 0.72
C ILE A 109 -6.95 -7.95 1.40
N HIS A 110 -7.50 -6.70 1.42
CA HIS A 110 -6.74 -5.46 1.76
C HIS A 110 -7.39 -4.60 2.85
N SER A 111 -8.45 -5.04 3.51
CA SER A 111 -9.25 -4.40 4.56
C SER A 111 -10.52 -3.70 4.08
N LYS A 112 -10.45 -2.56 3.40
CA LYS A 112 -11.61 -1.71 3.06
C LYS A 112 -12.70 -2.44 2.28
N GLU A 113 -12.31 -3.29 1.32
CA GLU A 113 -13.23 -3.97 0.39
C GLU A 113 -14.00 -5.14 1.02
N ILE A 114 -13.51 -5.65 2.15
CA ILE A 114 -14.21 -6.68 2.95
C ILE A 114 -14.98 -6.08 4.11
N ASN A 115 -14.69 -4.85 4.53
CA ASN A 115 -15.27 -4.20 5.70
C ASN A 115 -16.73 -3.77 5.44
N HIS A 116 -17.63 -4.73 5.46
CA HIS A 116 -19.07 -4.56 5.31
C HIS A 116 -19.80 -5.08 6.55
N PRO A 117 -20.89 -4.42 7.01
CA PRO A 117 -21.65 -4.89 8.16
C PRO A 117 -22.05 -6.36 8.01
N ILE A 118 -21.86 -7.13 9.07
CA ILE A 118 -22.23 -8.56 9.12
C ILE A 118 -23.67 -8.76 8.67
N GLY A 119 -23.91 -9.77 7.84
CA GLY A 119 -25.25 -10.09 7.32
C GLY A 119 -25.74 -9.18 6.19
N SER A 120 -25.04 -8.07 5.87
CA SER A 120 -25.38 -7.23 4.70
C SER A 120 -25.18 -7.99 3.38
N ALA A 121 -25.89 -7.57 2.33
CA ALA A 121 -25.76 -8.20 1.01
C ALA A 121 -24.32 -8.21 0.49
N LEU A 122 -23.54 -7.15 0.76
CA LEU A 122 -22.12 -7.09 0.37
C LEU A 122 -21.24 -8.02 1.21
N ASN A 123 -21.53 -8.13 2.52
CA ASN A 123 -20.81 -9.08 3.39
C ASN A 123 -21.06 -10.52 2.93
N LYS A 124 -22.32 -10.92 2.74
CA LYS A 124 -22.68 -12.26 2.26
C LYS A 124 -22.01 -12.58 0.92
N ARG A 125 -22.01 -11.64 -0.03
CA ARG A 125 -21.34 -11.81 -1.33
C ARG A 125 -19.84 -11.96 -1.19
N ALA A 126 -19.20 -11.17 -0.32
CA ALA A 126 -17.76 -11.28 -0.05
C ALA A 126 -17.40 -12.65 0.54
N ILE A 127 -18.12 -13.08 1.58
CA ILE A 127 -17.94 -14.40 2.19
C ILE A 127 -18.09 -15.52 1.15
N ASN A 128 -19.18 -15.54 0.39
CA ASN A 128 -19.41 -16.56 -0.65
C ASN A 128 -18.32 -16.56 -1.73
N ALA A 129 -17.77 -15.40 -2.08
CA ALA A 129 -16.67 -15.31 -3.04
C ALA A 129 -15.35 -15.86 -2.45
N LEU A 130 -15.04 -15.51 -1.20
CA LEU A 130 -13.85 -15.99 -0.50
C LEU A 130 -13.89 -17.51 -0.27
N GLU A 131 -15.08 -18.09 -0.09
CA GLU A 131 -15.26 -19.55 0.05
C GLU A 131 -14.84 -20.37 -1.18
N LYS A 132 -14.80 -19.74 -2.34
CA LYS A 132 -14.36 -20.36 -3.59
C LYS A 132 -12.83 -20.50 -3.71
N ALA A 133 -12.07 -19.70 -2.91
CA ALA A 133 -10.61 -19.68 -2.98
C ALA A 133 -9.99 -20.82 -2.14
N ASN A 134 -8.91 -21.46 -2.65
CA ASN A 134 -8.11 -22.35 -1.84
C ASN A 134 -7.40 -21.61 -0.72
N PHE A 135 -6.91 -20.39 -1.00
CA PHE A 135 -6.26 -19.53 -0.03
C PHE A 135 -6.81 -18.12 -0.09
N VAL A 136 -7.13 -17.55 1.06
CA VAL A 136 -7.44 -16.13 1.24
C VAL A 136 -6.20 -15.47 1.82
N ILE A 137 -5.60 -14.54 1.09
CA ILE A 137 -4.36 -13.89 1.48
C ILE A 137 -4.66 -12.51 2.05
N ALA A 138 -4.52 -12.38 3.36
CA ALA A 138 -4.60 -11.11 4.06
C ALA A 138 -3.26 -10.37 3.99
N ASN A 139 -3.29 -9.08 3.68
CA ASN A 139 -2.09 -8.25 3.59
C ASN A 139 -1.46 -7.91 4.95
N SER A 140 -2.17 -8.19 6.06
CA SER A 140 -1.70 -7.99 7.44
C SER A 140 -2.45 -8.87 8.43
N ASN A 141 -1.92 -8.99 9.65
CA ASN A 141 -2.63 -9.65 10.75
C ASN A 141 -3.94 -8.93 11.09
N PHE A 142 -3.95 -7.59 11.01
CA PHE A 142 -5.20 -6.81 11.15
C PHE A 142 -6.26 -7.26 10.14
N THR A 143 -5.93 -7.34 8.85
CA THR A 143 -6.87 -7.75 7.80
C THR A 143 -7.32 -9.21 7.97
N LYS A 144 -6.44 -10.10 8.45
CA LYS A 144 -6.80 -11.47 8.81
C LYS A 144 -7.82 -11.52 9.94
N ASN A 145 -7.63 -10.71 10.98
CA ASN A 145 -8.57 -10.66 12.10
C ASN A 145 -9.90 -10.04 11.66
N LEU A 146 -9.86 -8.94 10.89
CA LEU A 146 -11.04 -8.30 10.35
C LEU A 146 -11.92 -9.27 9.54
N VAL A 147 -11.36 -10.08 8.66
CA VAL A 147 -12.18 -11.02 7.87
C VAL A 147 -12.83 -12.10 8.74
N LYS A 148 -12.17 -12.51 9.82
CA LYS A 148 -12.73 -13.43 10.81
C LYS A 148 -13.90 -12.79 11.59
N GLU A 149 -13.70 -11.57 12.07
CA GLU A 149 -14.72 -10.79 12.75
C GLU A 149 -15.96 -10.55 11.86
N LEU A 150 -15.76 -10.47 10.55
CA LEU A 150 -16.83 -10.33 9.56
C LEU A 150 -17.52 -11.67 9.19
N GLY A 151 -17.17 -12.77 9.84
CA GLY A 151 -17.84 -14.07 9.75
C GLY A 151 -17.15 -15.09 8.82
N PHE A 152 -15.96 -14.83 8.32
CA PHE A 152 -15.21 -15.81 7.53
C PHE A 152 -14.19 -16.56 8.42
N ASN A 153 -14.60 -17.71 8.94
CA ASN A 153 -13.85 -18.51 9.94
C ASN A 153 -13.24 -19.78 9.34
N LYS A 154 -12.54 -19.68 8.21
CA LYS A 154 -11.83 -20.80 7.61
C LYS A 154 -10.32 -20.75 7.86
N ASP A 155 -9.67 -21.90 7.99
CA ASP A 155 -8.22 -21.99 8.26
C ASP A 155 -7.34 -21.65 7.04
N ASN A 156 -7.96 -21.45 5.88
CA ASN A 156 -7.26 -21.10 4.64
C ASN A 156 -6.89 -19.60 4.55
N VAL A 157 -7.15 -18.80 5.58
CA VAL A 157 -6.70 -17.40 5.65
C VAL A 157 -5.23 -17.35 6.09
N LYS A 158 -4.37 -16.92 5.18
CA LYS A 158 -2.92 -16.77 5.42
C LYS A 158 -2.54 -15.29 5.38
N VAL A 159 -1.55 -14.90 6.19
CA VAL A 159 -0.98 -13.55 6.12
C VAL A 159 0.26 -13.59 5.25
N ILE A 160 0.22 -12.84 4.15
CA ILE A 160 1.39 -12.55 3.32
C ILE A 160 1.39 -11.04 3.07
N ASN A 161 2.29 -10.34 3.75
CA ASN A 161 2.43 -8.91 3.59
C ASN A 161 2.84 -8.55 2.15
N PRO A 162 2.48 -7.36 1.65
CA PRO A 162 2.91 -6.87 0.35
C PRO A 162 4.43 -6.88 0.19
N GLY A 163 4.90 -7.30 -0.98
CA GLY A 163 6.30 -7.18 -1.34
C GLY A 163 6.63 -5.78 -1.88
N CYS A 164 7.91 -5.43 -1.82
CA CYS A 164 8.45 -4.23 -2.46
C CYS A 164 9.74 -4.56 -3.22
N ASN A 165 10.14 -3.67 -4.14
CA ASN A 165 11.39 -3.79 -4.91
C ASN A 165 12.48 -2.85 -4.41
N TYR A 166 12.19 -2.08 -3.36
CA TYR A 166 13.11 -1.08 -2.82
C TYR A 166 14.25 -1.71 -1.98
N PRO A 167 15.40 -1.01 -1.80
CA PRO A 167 15.68 0.30 -2.36
C PRO A 167 16.12 0.23 -3.83
N TYR A 168 15.80 1.28 -4.59
CA TYR A 168 16.42 1.55 -5.88
C TYR A 168 17.52 2.61 -5.71
N PRO A 169 18.59 2.60 -6.53
CA PRO A 169 19.53 3.72 -6.58
C PRO A 169 18.83 5.03 -6.89
N VAL A 170 19.17 6.08 -6.17
CA VAL A 170 18.61 7.41 -6.37
C VAL A 170 19.55 8.25 -7.23
N GLU A 171 19.01 8.84 -8.30
CA GLU A 171 19.75 9.68 -9.23
C GLU A 171 20.19 11.00 -8.59
N ASP A 172 21.38 11.52 -8.94
CA ASP A 172 21.91 12.75 -8.36
C ASP A 172 21.04 13.98 -8.68
N SER A 173 20.42 14.03 -9.86
CA SER A 173 19.44 15.06 -10.23
C SER A 173 18.29 15.11 -9.24
N SER A 174 17.76 13.95 -8.87
CA SER A 174 16.65 13.80 -7.92
C SER A 174 17.08 14.09 -6.47
N LYS A 175 18.33 13.75 -6.10
CA LYS A 175 18.91 14.19 -4.80
C LYS A 175 19.02 15.70 -4.70
N ASN A 176 19.42 16.37 -5.79
CA ASN A 176 19.46 17.83 -5.85
C ASN A 176 18.06 18.46 -5.74
N PHE A 177 17.04 17.83 -6.36
CA PHE A 177 15.65 18.22 -6.18
C PHE A 177 15.23 18.13 -4.72
N ALA A 178 15.44 17.00 -4.05
CA ALA A 178 15.08 16.84 -2.64
C ALA A 178 15.84 17.83 -1.74
N LYS A 179 17.14 18.06 -2.03
CA LYS A 179 17.94 19.07 -1.32
C LYS A 179 17.39 20.49 -1.50
N SER A 180 16.88 20.82 -2.69
CA SER A 180 16.26 22.16 -2.92
C SER A 180 14.98 22.37 -2.10
N ILE A 181 14.24 21.28 -1.82
CA ILE A 181 13.00 21.31 -1.02
C ILE A 181 13.29 21.38 0.48
N TYR A 182 14.20 20.55 0.98
CA TYR A 182 14.52 20.48 2.41
C TYR A 182 15.53 21.51 2.88
N GLY A 183 16.47 21.90 2.01
CA GLY A 183 17.57 22.80 2.37
C GLY A 183 18.39 22.26 3.55
N ASP A 184 18.71 23.16 4.49
CA ASP A 184 19.33 22.88 5.79
C ASP A 184 18.30 22.64 6.91
N GLY A 185 17.06 22.34 6.54
CA GLY A 185 15.97 22.08 7.48
C GLY A 185 16.23 20.86 8.38
N PHE A 186 15.76 20.97 9.62
CA PHE A 186 15.75 19.86 10.58
C PHE A 186 14.62 20.03 11.60
N PRO A 187 13.90 18.98 11.94
CA PRO A 187 13.82 17.68 11.26
C PRO A 187 13.15 17.78 9.88
N LYS A 188 13.48 16.84 9.00
CA LYS A 188 12.87 16.67 7.69
C LYS A 188 11.82 15.55 7.77
N LEU A 189 10.57 15.95 7.78
CA LEU A 189 9.43 15.04 7.87
C LEU A 189 8.83 14.79 6.49
N ILE A 190 8.35 13.58 6.24
CA ILE A 190 7.68 13.23 4.98
C ILE A 190 6.42 12.39 5.20
N THR A 191 5.43 12.58 4.35
CA THR A 191 4.32 11.65 4.11
C THR A 191 4.21 11.36 2.62
N VAL A 192 4.12 10.10 2.24
CA VAL A 192 3.83 9.66 0.87
C VAL A 192 2.52 8.90 0.87
N SER A 193 1.44 9.56 0.45
CA SER A 193 0.11 8.93 0.46
C SER A 193 -0.91 9.76 -0.33
N ARG A 194 -2.08 9.17 -0.58
CA ARG A 194 -3.22 9.97 -1.03
C ARG A 194 -3.61 11.01 0.03
N LEU A 195 -4.00 12.20 -0.40
CA LEU A 195 -4.53 13.24 0.48
C LEU A 195 -6.01 12.91 0.78
N ASP A 196 -6.23 12.01 1.71
CA ASP A 196 -7.57 11.64 2.21
C ASP A 196 -7.63 11.75 3.76
N LYS A 197 -8.84 11.91 4.31
CA LYS A 197 -9.04 12.15 5.76
C LYS A 197 -8.46 11.04 6.62
N ARG A 198 -8.45 9.80 6.12
CA ARG A 198 -7.91 8.65 6.83
C ARG A 198 -6.41 8.78 7.12
N LYS A 199 -5.66 9.53 6.31
CA LYS A 199 -4.21 9.69 6.44
C LYS A 199 -3.79 10.73 7.49
N SER A 200 -4.78 11.42 8.10
CA SER A 200 -4.58 12.36 9.21
C SER A 200 -3.63 13.53 8.93
N HIS A 201 -3.47 13.95 7.66
CA HIS A 201 -2.62 15.08 7.28
C HIS A 201 -2.96 16.37 8.06
N GLN A 202 -4.25 16.62 8.33
CA GLN A 202 -4.69 17.77 9.11
C GLN A 202 -4.04 17.80 10.49
N ASN A 203 -4.06 16.65 11.20
CA ASN A 203 -3.49 16.57 12.55
C ASN A 203 -1.95 16.64 12.51
N VAL A 204 -1.32 16.15 11.46
CA VAL A 204 0.12 16.33 11.23
C VAL A 204 0.45 17.81 11.08
N LEU A 205 -0.30 18.60 10.29
CA LEU A 205 -0.09 20.04 10.14
C LEU A 205 -0.24 20.78 11.48
N MET A 206 -1.28 20.48 12.26
CA MET A 206 -1.49 21.07 13.57
C MET A 206 -0.34 20.75 14.53
N THR A 207 0.13 19.51 14.51
CA THR A 207 1.27 19.09 15.34
C THR A 207 2.57 19.75 14.91
N ILE A 208 2.81 19.93 13.60
CA ILE A 208 3.96 20.66 13.08
C ILE A 208 3.97 22.10 13.63
N LYS A 209 2.81 22.77 13.62
CA LYS A 209 2.70 24.13 14.19
C LYS A 209 3.18 24.18 15.64
N ASN A 210 2.83 23.18 16.44
CA ASN A 210 3.23 23.09 17.84
C ASN A 210 4.70 22.70 18.04
N LEU A 211 5.34 22.06 17.05
CA LEU A 211 6.75 21.68 17.09
C LEU A 211 7.71 22.82 16.73
N LEU A 212 7.25 23.84 15.99
CA LEU A 212 8.12 24.94 15.51
C LEU A 212 8.88 25.68 16.60
N PRO A 213 8.35 25.92 17.83
CA PRO A 213 9.14 26.56 18.89
C PRO A 213 10.38 25.76 19.29
N LYS A 214 10.34 24.42 19.19
CA LYS A 214 11.47 23.52 19.47
C LYS A 214 12.34 23.27 18.23
N PHE A 215 11.73 23.24 17.06
CA PHE A 215 12.37 22.95 15.78
C PHE A 215 12.08 24.03 14.74
N PRO A 216 12.68 25.23 14.86
CA PRO A 216 12.36 26.37 14.00
C PRO A 216 12.77 26.20 12.53
N LYS A 217 13.60 25.21 12.23
CA LYS A 217 14.01 24.83 10.85
C LYS A 217 13.29 23.59 10.33
N LEU A 218 12.25 23.10 11.01
CA LEU A 218 11.48 21.93 10.57
C LEU A 218 10.99 22.10 9.14
N LYS A 219 11.11 21.01 8.35
CA LYS A 219 10.52 20.91 7.01
C LYS A 219 9.61 19.69 6.94
N TYR A 220 8.45 19.85 6.35
CA TYR A 220 7.52 18.76 6.08
C TYR A 220 7.14 18.72 4.61
N VAL A 221 7.29 17.58 4.00
CA VAL A 221 6.90 17.32 2.62
C VAL A 221 5.77 16.29 2.59
N SER A 222 4.69 16.60 1.91
CA SER A 222 3.62 15.65 1.65
C SER A 222 3.52 15.38 0.15
N VAL A 223 3.82 14.14 -0.24
CA VAL A 223 3.79 13.69 -1.64
C VAL A 223 2.51 12.93 -1.90
N GLY A 224 1.71 13.42 -2.85
CA GLY A 224 0.49 12.77 -3.31
C GLY A 224 -0.64 13.72 -3.64
N ASN A 225 -1.76 13.15 -4.07
CA ASN A 225 -2.96 13.87 -4.46
C ASN A 225 -4.20 13.22 -3.83
N GLY A 226 -5.32 13.94 -3.77
CA GLY A 226 -6.58 13.42 -3.22
C GLY A 226 -7.59 14.50 -2.90
N ASP A 227 -8.75 14.06 -2.39
CA ASP A 227 -9.93 14.92 -2.17
C ASP A 227 -9.70 16.02 -1.11
N GLU A 228 -8.70 15.86 -0.23
CA GLU A 228 -8.38 16.82 0.83
C GLU A 228 -7.36 17.90 0.39
N LYS A 229 -6.89 17.88 -0.87
CA LYS A 229 -5.86 18.78 -1.36
C LYS A 229 -6.14 20.25 -1.01
N ASP A 230 -7.29 20.77 -1.44
CA ASP A 230 -7.62 22.20 -1.29
C ASP A 230 -7.85 22.56 0.18
N ASN A 231 -8.40 21.63 0.97
CA ASN A 231 -8.57 21.81 2.41
C ASN A 231 -7.22 21.90 3.14
N LEU A 232 -6.26 21.05 2.76
CA LEU A 232 -4.93 21.03 3.37
C LEU A 232 -4.08 22.25 2.98
N GLU A 233 -4.17 22.71 1.72
CA GLU A 233 -3.49 23.94 1.28
C GLU A 233 -4.04 25.18 2.01
N ARG A 234 -5.36 25.24 2.21
CA ARG A 234 -5.98 26.31 3.01
C ARG A 234 -5.51 26.25 4.47
N LEU A 235 -5.57 25.06 5.09
CA LEU A 235 -5.14 24.87 6.48
C LEU A 235 -3.65 25.23 6.68
N LYS A 236 -2.79 24.88 5.74
CA LYS A 236 -1.37 25.29 5.74
C LYS A 236 -1.24 26.82 5.84
N THR A 237 -2.05 27.55 5.06
CA THR A 237 -2.05 29.02 5.06
C THR A 237 -2.60 29.57 6.38
N GLU A 238 -3.71 29.05 6.88
CA GLU A 238 -4.33 29.43 8.15
C GLU A 238 -3.38 29.24 9.34
N LEU A 239 -2.60 28.15 9.34
CA LEU A 239 -1.60 27.86 10.36
C LEU A 239 -0.27 28.65 10.15
N SER A 240 -0.15 29.44 9.08
CA SER A 240 1.08 30.16 8.71
C SER A 240 2.30 29.23 8.52
N LEU A 241 2.10 28.08 7.86
CA LEU A 241 3.13 27.06 7.63
C LEU A 241 3.69 27.04 6.21
N SER A 242 3.54 28.14 5.45
CA SER A 242 3.93 28.19 4.02
C SER A 242 5.43 28.02 3.78
N LYS A 243 6.28 28.29 4.78
CA LYS A 243 7.74 28.13 4.70
C LYS A 243 8.21 26.73 5.11
N GLU A 244 7.44 26.05 5.95
CA GLU A 244 7.79 24.77 6.57
C GLU A 244 7.20 23.58 5.81
N VAL A 245 6.04 23.78 5.17
CA VAL A 245 5.25 22.71 4.55
C VAL A 245 5.19 22.84 3.03
N THR A 246 5.56 21.77 2.35
CA THR A 246 5.47 21.66 0.88
C THR A 246 4.58 20.49 0.51
N PHE A 247 3.52 20.76 -0.28
CA PHE A 247 2.72 19.71 -0.93
C PHE A 247 3.24 19.48 -2.35
N ILE A 248 3.57 18.24 -2.68
CA ILE A 248 4.00 17.81 -4.02
C ILE A 248 2.93 16.87 -4.58
N HIS A 249 2.07 17.40 -5.46
CA HIS A 249 0.93 16.64 -5.98
C HIS A 249 1.30 15.67 -7.10
N LYS A 250 2.45 15.90 -7.76
CA LYS A 250 2.99 15.05 -8.81
C LYS A 250 4.52 15.19 -8.82
N CYS A 251 5.22 14.07 -8.75
CA CYS A 251 6.65 13.98 -8.93
C CYS A 251 6.99 12.65 -9.64
N SER A 252 8.20 12.55 -10.15
CA SER A 252 8.72 11.29 -10.66
C SER A 252 8.96 10.29 -9.52
N GLU A 253 9.09 9.01 -9.86
CA GLU A 253 9.47 7.99 -8.87
C GLU A 253 10.82 8.32 -8.22
N GLN A 254 11.81 8.73 -9.02
CA GLN A 254 13.15 9.09 -8.54
C GLN A 254 13.14 10.29 -7.59
N GLU A 255 12.33 11.33 -7.85
CA GLU A 255 12.14 12.47 -6.94
C GLU A 255 11.51 12.03 -5.62
N LYS A 256 10.48 11.15 -5.66
CA LYS A 256 9.88 10.58 -4.46
C LYS A 256 10.90 9.81 -3.62
N LEU A 257 11.73 8.98 -4.26
CA LEU A 257 12.76 8.19 -3.58
C LEU A 257 13.83 9.09 -2.95
N ALA A 258 14.25 10.15 -3.65
CA ALA A 258 15.20 11.12 -3.11
C ALA A 258 14.65 11.87 -1.88
N LEU A 259 13.35 12.20 -1.89
CA LEU A 259 12.70 12.82 -0.74
C LEU A 259 12.65 11.85 0.45
N LEU A 260 12.38 10.57 0.24
CA LEU A 260 12.41 9.55 1.29
C LEU A 260 13.83 9.37 1.84
N GLU A 261 14.85 9.24 0.98
CA GLU A 261 16.26 9.06 1.36
C GLU A 261 16.79 10.21 2.23
N GLN A 262 16.31 11.44 2.00
CA GLN A 262 16.76 12.64 2.71
C GLN A 262 15.89 13.01 3.91
N SER A 263 14.86 12.22 4.22
CA SER A 263 13.97 12.49 5.34
C SER A 263 14.49 11.85 6.63
N ASP A 264 14.28 12.55 7.75
CA ASP A 264 14.60 12.04 9.08
C ASP A 264 13.47 11.14 9.63
N LEU A 265 12.22 11.38 9.20
CA LEU A 265 11.06 10.66 9.74
C LEU A 265 9.88 10.65 8.75
N PHE A 266 9.31 9.48 8.54
CA PHE A 266 8.06 9.29 7.82
C PHE A 266 6.87 9.38 8.78
N VAL A 267 5.89 10.24 8.50
CA VAL A 267 4.77 10.52 9.42
C VAL A 267 3.44 10.32 8.72
N MET A 268 2.75 9.22 9.04
CA MET A 268 1.42 8.93 8.51
C MET A 268 0.56 8.23 9.58
N PRO A 269 0.14 8.93 10.64
CA PRO A 269 -0.63 8.37 11.75
C PRO A 269 -2.09 8.15 11.32
N SER A 270 -2.32 7.13 10.47
CA SER A 270 -3.61 6.87 9.86
C SER A 270 -4.68 6.59 10.91
N VAL A 271 -5.89 7.04 10.62
CA VAL A 271 -7.07 6.89 11.49
C VAL A 271 -8.18 6.13 10.78
N ILE A 272 -9.18 5.68 11.52
CA ILE A 272 -10.40 5.15 10.91
C ILE A 272 -11.22 6.32 10.37
N TYR A 273 -11.54 6.29 9.09
CA TYR A 273 -12.48 7.21 8.48
C TYR A 273 -13.59 6.45 7.75
N LYS A 274 -14.82 6.52 8.30
CA LYS A 274 -15.96 5.71 7.84
C LYS A 274 -15.60 4.21 7.92
N LYS A 275 -15.58 3.52 6.78
CA LYS A 275 -15.19 2.10 6.66
C LYS A 275 -13.72 1.91 6.26
N SER A 276 -13.00 3.00 6.04
CA SER A 276 -11.64 2.94 5.54
C SER A 276 -10.65 2.94 6.69
N VAL A 277 -9.78 1.95 6.69
CA VAL A 277 -8.69 1.77 7.63
C VAL A 277 -7.43 1.37 6.84
N GLU A 278 -6.25 1.64 7.38
CA GLU A 278 -5.01 1.22 6.73
C GLU A 278 -4.88 -0.31 6.79
N GLY A 279 -4.71 -0.95 5.63
CA GLY A 279 -4.59 -2.41 5.59
C GLY A 279 -3.21 -2.92 5.96
N PHE A 280 -2.17 -2.17 5.59
CA PHE A 280 -0.77 -2.50 5.86
C PHE A 280 0.11 -1.23 5.84
N GLY A 281 0.01 -0.44 4.76
CA GLY A 281 0.82 0.76 4.57
C GLY A 281 2.18 0.47 3.91
N ILE A 282 2.18 0.09 2.63
CA ILE A 282 3.41 -0.22 1.89
C ILE A 282 4.42 0.95 1.89
N SER A 283 3.93 2.21 1.97
CA SER A 283 4.78 3.39 2.05
C SER A 283 5.65 3.46 3.31
N PHE A 284 5.28 2.77 4.39
CA PHE A 284 6.17 2.60 5.55
C PHE A 284 7.38 1.73 5.20
N ILE A 285 7.18 0.69 4.40
CA ILE A 285 8.28 -0.17 3.96
C ILE A 285 9.13 0.54 2.90
N GLU A 286 8.52 1.35 2.04
CA GLU A 286 9.26 2.22 1.10
C GLU A 286 10.18 3.17 1.88
N ALA A 287 9.67 3.88 2.89
CA ALA A 287 10.46 4.76 3.73
C ALA A 287 11.56 3.99 4.50
N ALA A 288 11.21 2.88 5.12
CA ALA A 288 12.15 2.02 5.85
C ALA A 288 13.31 1.54 4.98
N SER A 289 13.07 1.26 3.68
CA SER A 289 14.11 0.82 2.75
C SER A 289 15.16 1.88 2.42
N TYR A 290 14.90 3.13 2.78
CA TYR A 290 15.86 4.25 2.71
C TYR A 290 16.38 4.67 4.11
N GLY A 291 16.11 3.87 5.14
CA GLY A 291 16.56 4.15 6.50
C GLY A 291 15.72 5.23 7.20
N THR A 292 14.52 5.54 6.68
CA THR A 292 13.61 6.53 7.27
C THR A 292 12.63 5.80 8.20
N PRO A 293 12.73 5.97 9.53
CA PRO A 293 11.82 5.36 10.50
C PRO A 293 10.44 6.01 10.40
N SER A 294 9.42 5.35 10.95
CA SER A 294 8.04 5.76 10.71
C SER A 294 7.23 5.99 11.99
N ILE A 295 6.32 6.97 11.93
CA ILE A 295 5.19 7.08 12.85
C ILE A 295 3.92 6.72 12.09
N GLY A 296 3.25 5.63 12.51
CA GLY A 296 2.00 5.12 11.96
C GLY A 296 0.84 5.23 12.94
N GLY A 297 -0.36 4.88 12.47
CA GLY A 297 -1.56 4.79 13.30
C GLY A 297 -1.66 3.47 14.08
N ILE A 298 -2.57 3.43 15.05
CA ILE A 298 -2.80 2.23 15.89
C ILE A 298 -4.01 1.40 15.45
N TYR A 299 -4.79 1.89 14.50
CA TYR A 299 -6.12 1.32 14.22
C TYR A 299 -6.16 0.29 13.09
N GLY A 300 -5.09 0.11 12.36
CA GLY A 300 -5.03 -0.76 11.20
C GLY A 300 -3.87 -1.74 11.18
N GLY A 301 -3.41 -2.08 9.97
CA GLY A 301 -2.33 -3.03 9.73
C GLY A 301 -0.93 -2.44 9.81
N GLU A 302 -0.77 -1.22 10.29
CA GLU A 302 0.52 -0.53 10.42
C GLU A 302 1.50 -1.27 11.33
N SER A 303 0.98 -2.00 12.34
CA SER A 303 1.81 -2.82 13.24
C SER A 303 2.55 -3.97 12.56
N ASP A 304 2.13 -4.37 11.35
CA ASP A 304 2.86 -5.35 10.54
C ASP A 304 4.01 -4.69 9.74
N ALA A 305 3.94 -3.37 9.52
CA ALA A 305 4.92 -2.60 8.77
C ALA A 305 5.88 -1.80 9.68
N ILE A 306 5.52 -1.59 10.95
CA ILE A 306 6.31 -0.84 11.93
C ILE A 306 6.43 -1.65 13.22
N LEU A 307 7.65 -2.01 13.60
CA LEU A 307 7.95 -2.61 14.91
C LEU A 307 8.09 -1.50 15.94
N LYS A 308 7.07 -1.37 16.83
CA LYS A 308 6.99 -0.31 17.83
C LYS A 308 8.23 -0.28 18.73
N GLY A 309 8.93 0.86 18.74
CA GLY A 309 10.14 1.08 19.52
C GLY A 309 11.43 0.51 18.90
N GLU A 310 11.32 -0.19 17.75
CA GLU A 310 12.46 -0.76 17.03
C GLU A 310 12.68 -0.09 15.67
N THR A 311 11.61 0.06 14.86
CA THR A 311 11.67 0.66 13.53
C THR A 311 10.86 1.94 13.40
N GLY A 312 10.21 2.34 14.50
CA GLY A 312 9.34 3.50 14.56
C GLY A 312 8.36 3.42 15.73
N TYR A 313 7.31 4.24 15.66
CA TYR A 313 6.26 4.26 16.68
C TYR A 313 4.87 4.22 16.05
N LEU A 314 3.90 3.78 16.87
CA LEU A 314 2.47 3.79 16.55
C LEU A 314 1.75 4.69 17.55
N CYS A 315 0.87 5.57 17.07
CA CYS A 315 0.12 6.47 17.92
C CYS A 315 -1.32 6.68 17.42
N ASP A 316 -2.17 7.22 18.27
CA ASP A 316 -3.50 7.68 17.84
C ASP A 316 -3.36 8.98 17.03
N GLY A 317 -3.60 8.90 15.73
CA GLY A 317 -3.56 10.06 14.84
C GLY A 317 -4.72 11.07 15.05
N ASN A 318 -5.70 10.77 15.91
CA ASN A 318 -6.74 11.71 16.30
C ASN A 318 -6.35 12.54 17.54
N ASP A 319 -5.39 12.09 18.33
CA ASP A 319 -4.94 12.77 19.53
C ASP A 319 -3.67 13.59 19.24
N LEU A 320 -3.83 14.90 19.20
CA LEU A 320 -2.74 15.82 18.89
C LEU A 320 -1.63 15.81 19.94
N ASN A 321 -1.97 15.56 21.21
CA ASN A 321 -0.96 15.52 22.28
C ASN A 321 -0.13 14.25 22.16
N ILE A 322 -0.78 13.09 21.95
CA ILE A 322 -0.09 11.82 21.73
C ILE A 322 0.79 11.88 20.49
N LEU A 323 0.29 12.48 19.39
CA LEU A 323 1.07 12.63 18.16
C LEU A 323 2.29 13.56 18.39
N TYR A 324 2.09 14.68 19.09
CA TYR A 324 3.16 15.62 19.44
C TYR A 324 4.25 14.94 20.28
N GLU A 325 3.88 14.28 21.38
CA GLU A 325 4.81 13.59 22.27
C GLU A 325 5.55 12.44 21.55
N THR A 326 4.85 11.72 20.66
CA THR A 326 5.47 10.66 19.86
C THR A 326 6.52 11.21 18.90
N LEU A 327 6.22 12.31 18.20
CA LEU A 327 7.16 12.98 17.31
C LEU A 327 8.35 13.51 18.10
N LEU A 328 8.11 14.20 19.21
CA LEU A 328 9.14 14.76 20.06
C LEU A 328 10.10 13.69 20.57
N LYS A 329 9.58 12.62 21.18
CA LYS A 329 10.36 11.46 21.66
C LYS A 329 11.21 10.83 20.56
N THR A 330 10.69 10.76 19.33
CA THR A 330 11.40 10.15 18.20
C THR A 330 12.58 11.02 17.74
N LEU A 331 12.42 12.35 17.79
CA LEU A 331 13.40 13.31 17.33
C LEU A 331 14.47 13.66 18.38
N GLU A 332 14.11 13.59 19.67
CA GLU A 332 15.06 13.86 20.77
C GLU A 332 16.17 12.79 20.83
N ASN A 333 17.37 13.23 21.21
CA ASN A 333 18.56 12.37 21.38
C ASN A 333 18.92 11.56 20.13
N GLU A 334 18.54 12.02 18.94
CA GLU A 334 18.82 11.36 17.66
C GLU A 334 18.28 9.91 17.58
N ASN A 335 17.27 9.55 18.35
CA ASN A 335 16.68 8.20 18.35
C ASN A 335 16.23 7.74 16.97
N TYR A 336 15.78 8.69 16.10
CA TYR A 336 15.36 8.39 14.74
C TYR A 336 16.48 7.74 13.92
N LYS A 337 17.76 8.01 14.17
CA LYS A 337 18.89 7.39 13.46
C LYS A 337 18.98 5.89 13.72
N GLN A 338 18.89 5.49 14.99
CA GLN A 338 18.89 4.07 15.34
C GLN A 338 17.64 3.36 14.83
N LEU A 339 16.47 3.98 14.99
CA LEU A 339 15.21 3.45 14.44
C LEU A 339 15.28 3.30 12.93
N GLY A 340 15.91 4.24 12.22
CA GLY A 340 16.10 4.21 10.77
C GLY A 340 17.00 3.07 10.31
N SER A 341 18.12 2.84 11.00
CA SER A 341 19.00 1.70 10.74
C SER A 341 18.25 0.37 10.92
N ASN A 342 17.49 0.23 11.98
CA ASN A 342 16.67 -0.95 12.24
C ASN A 342 15.55 -1.11 11.18
N ALA A 343 14.92 0.00 10.77
CA ALA A 343 13.88 0.00 9.75
C ALA A 343 14.42 -0.48 8.40
N PHE A 344 15.63 -0.03 8.02
CA PHE A 344 16.31 -0.51 6.82
C PHE A 344 16.52 -2.02 6.83
N GLU A 345 17.05 -2.58 7.93
CA GLU A 345 17.23 -4.03 8.06
C GLU A 345 15.89 -4.78 8.05
N PHE A 346 14.87 -4.23 8.70
CA PHE A 346 13.54 -4.81 8.73
C PHE A 346 12.88 -4.82 7.33
N SER A 347 13.07 -3.77 6.54
CA SER A 347 12.50 -3.66 5.19
C SER A 347 12.92 -4.79 4.25
N LYS A 348 14.13 -5.34 4.44
CA LYS A 348 14.66 -6.46 3.66
C LYS A 348 13.83 -7.75 3.76
N ARG A 349 12.90 -7.84 4.74
CA ARG A 349 11.96 -8.96 4.87
C ARG A 349 10.87 -8.90 3.82
N PHE A 350 10.62 -7.74 3.22
CA PHE A 350 9.49 -7.46 2.31
C PHE A 350 9.91 -7.43 0.84
N ILE A 351 11.18 -7.72 0.49
CA ILE A 351 11.58 -7.80 -0.91
C ILE A 351 10.85 -8.94 -1.63
N TRP A 352 10.44 -8.71 -2.88
CA TRP A 352 9.64 -9.67 -3.63
C TRP A 352 10.29 -11.06 -3.73
N SER A 353 11.61 -11.15 -3.80
CA SER A 353 12.33 -12.43 -3.84
C SER A 353 12.12 -13.30 -2.57
N LYS A 354 11.77 -12.68 -1.44
CA LYS A 354 11.40 -13.39 -0.20
C LYS A 354 9.89 -13.60 -0.10
N ILE A 355 9.11 -12.59 -0.46
CA ILE A 355 7.64 -12.66 -0.35
C ILE A 355 7.07 -13.71 -1.29
N ILE A 356 7.58 -13.81 -2.53
CA ILE A 356 7.07 -14.80 -3.50
C ILE A 356 7.26 -16.24 -3.02
N LYS A 357 8.30 -16.55 -2.24
CA LYS A 357 8.53 -17.87 -1.68
C LYS A 357 7.35 -18.34 -0.83
N LYS A 358 6.75 -17.43 -0.03
CA LYS A 358 5.58 -17.74 0.80
C LYS A 358 4.36 -18.17 -0.04
N TYR A 359 4.18 -17.59 -1.22
CA TYR A 359 3.12 -18.01 -2.15
C TYR A 359 3.43 -19.35 -2.79
N ILE A 360 4.69 -19.58 -3.20
CA ILE A 360 5.12 -20.82 -3.84
C ILE A 360 5.06 -22.01 -2.85
N GLU A 361 5.39 -21.78 -1.58
CA GLU A 361 5.27 -22.79 -0.52
C GLU A 361 3.82 -23.29 -0.33
N LEU A 362 2.83 -22.44 -0.55
CA LEU A 362 1.41 -22.82 -0.49
C LEU A 362 0.95 -23.64 -1.71
N LEU A 363 1.76 -23.77 -2.76
CA LEU A 363 1.46 -24.57 -3.94
C LEU A 363 1.92 -26.03 -3.79
N ASN A 364 2.86 -26.25 -2.92
CA ASN A 364 3.41 -27.58 -2.60
C ASN A 364 2.59 -28.24 -1.48
#